data_ebca701acaba73384c66b07a86a4a79d
#
_entry.id   ebca701acaba73384c66b07a86a4a79d
#
_cell.length_a   1.000
_cell.length_b   1.000
_cell.length_c   1.000
_cell.angle_alpha   90.00
_cell.angle_beta   90.00
_cell.angle_gamma   90.00
#
_symmetry.space_group_name_H-M   'P 1'
#
loop_
_entity.id
_entity.type
_entity.pdbx_description
1 polymer ?
#
loop_
_entity_poly.entity_id
_entity_poly.type
_entity_poly.pdbx_seq_one_letter_code
_entity_poly.pdbx_strand_id
1 'polypeptide(L)'
;MPILFDLDGTLADPRKGIISSLKFAIEQYGREMPTDAELEASIGPPIHQVMASLLDTSNHSLISDGVAAYRDEFSRVGVLGNLVYPDIAEVLHALHLAGNSLYVATSK
;
A
#
# COMPACT_ATOMS: atom_id res chain seq x y z
N MET A 1 -17.79 -18.95 15.26
CA MET A 1 -17.93 -17.49 15.34
C MET A 1 -17.18 -16.85 14.19
N PRO A 2 -17.77 -15.89 13.49
CA PRO A 2 -17.06 -15.19 12.43
C PRO A 2 -16.05 -14.20 13.00
N ILE A 3 -14.86 -14.11 12.37
CA ILE A 3 -13.82 -13.17 12.74
C ILE A 3 -13.44 -12.39 11.49
N LEU A 4 -13.43 -11.06 11.60
CA LEU A 4 -13.10 -10.14 10.53
C LEU A 4 -11.72 -9.55 10.77
N PHE A 5 -10.83 -9.64 9.76
CA PHE A 5 -9.49 -9.09 9.82
C PHE A 5 -9.32 -7.94 8.84
N ASP A 6 -8.60 -6.90 9.28
CA ASP A 6 -8.05 -5.90 8.38
C ASP A 6 -6.83 -6.49 7.66
N LEU A 7 -6.65 -6.17 6.38
CA LEU A 7 -5.54 -6.70 5.60
C LEU A 7 -4.25 -5.94 5.87
N ASP A 8 -4.25 -4.64 5.56
CA ASP A 8 -3.03 -3.82 5.63
C ASP A 8 -2.68 -3.49 7.08
N GLY A 9 -1.44 -3.80 7.47
CA GLY A 9 -0.96 -3.59 8.82
C GLY A 9 -1.40 -4.65 9.84
N THR A 10 -2.29 -5.57 9.46
CA THR A 10 -2.76 -6.66 10.34
C THR A 10 -2.33 -8.03 9.82
N LEU A 11 -2.74 -8.39 8.61
CA LEU A 11 -2.38 -9.68 8.00
C LEU A 11 -1.14 -9.59 7.13
N ALA A 12 -0.93 -8.46 6.48
CA ALA A 12 0.14 -8.28 5.51
C ALA A 12 0.77 -6.89 5.62
N ASP A 13 2.03 -6.80 5.23
CA ASP A 13 2.76 -5.55 5.14
C ASP A 13 2.76 -5.06 3.68
N PRO A 14 2.04 -3.96 3.38
CA PRO A 14 1.95 -3.46 2.01
C PRO A 14 3.09 -2.52 1.61
N ARG A 15 4.01 -2.19 2.53
CA ARG A 15 4.97 -1.08 2.34
C ARG A 15 5.83 -1.24 1.10
N LYS A 16 6.35 -2.44 0.83
CA LYS A 16 7.21 -2.69 -0.32
C LYS A 16 6.50 -2.39 -1.64
N GLY A 17 5.25 -2.83 -1.78
CA GLY A 17 4.45 -2.58 -2.98
C GLY A 17 4.07 -1.11 -3.13
N ILE A 18 3.76 -0.43 -2.02
CA ILE A 18 3.47 1.00 -2.02
C ILE A 18 4.70 1.80 -2.46
N ILE A 19 5.86 1.52 -1.88
CA ILE A 19 7.12 2.22 -2.20
C ILE A 19 7.47 2.04 -3.67
N SER A 20 7.41 0.82 -4.20
CA SER A 20 7.73 0.56 -5.61
C SER A 20 6.77 1.29 -6.55
N SER A 21 5.49 1.37 -6.19
CA SER A 21 4.48 2.06 -7.00
C SER A 21 4.63 3.58 -6.94
N LEU A 22 5.01 4.13 -5.78
CA LEU A 22 5.35 5.55 -5.65
C LEU A 22 6.56 5.91 -6.50
N LYS A 23 7.61 5.09 -6.48
CA LYS A 23 8.80 5.28 -7.32
C LYS A 23 8.44 5.32 -8.79
N PHE A 24 7.62 4.37 -9.24
CA PHE A 24 7.15 4.33 -10.63
C PHE A 24 6.44 5.63 -11.01
N ALA A 25 5.52 6.11 -10.17
CA ALA A 25 4.81 7.35 -10.44
C ALA A 25 5.73 8.57 -10.49
N ILE A 26 6.67 8.67 -9.56
CA ILE A 26 7.61 9.81 -9.49
C ILE A 26 8.54 9.84 -10.69
N GLU A 27 9.01 8.69 -11.17
CA GLU A 27 9.87 8.59 -12.34
C GLU A 27 9.26 9.21 -13.60
N GLN A 28 7.92 9.20 -13.71
CA GLN A 28 7.23 9.77 -14.87
C GLN A 28 7.47 11.28 -15.03
N TYR A 29 7.87 11.97 -13.96
CA TYR A 29 7.95 13.43 -13.93
C TYR A 29 9.38 13.97 -13.89
N GLY A 30 10.39 13.10 -13.98
CA GLY A 30 11.80 13.52 -13.98
C GLY A 30 12.24 14.23 -12.72
N ARG A 31 11.55 14.02 -11.61
CA ARG A 31 11.91 14.60 -10.31
C ARG A 31 12.99 13.79 -9.63
N GLU A 32 13.71 14.43 -8.70
CA GLU A 32 14.67 13.72 -7.87
C GLU A 32 13.96 12.64 -7.06
N MET A 33 14.50 11.42 -7.07
CA MET A 33 13.88 10.29 -6.38
C MET A 33 14.16 10.38 -4.88
N PRO A 34 13.11 10.42 -4.04
CA PRO A 34 13.28 10.32 -2.59
C PRO A 34 13.91 8.97 -2.20
N THR A 35 14.53 8.92 -1.03
CA THR A 35 15.06 7.66 -0.48
C THR A 35 13.90 6.75 -0.07
N ASP A 36 14.17 5.46 0.07
CA ASP A 36 13.18 4.51 0.54
C ASP A 36 12.64 4.88 1.93
N ALA A 37 13.50 5.39 2.80
CA ALA A 37 13.10 5.86 4.13
C ALA A 37 12.13 7.04 4.05
N GLU A 38 12.38 8.00 3.16
CA GLU A 38 11.49 9.14 2.95
C GLU A 38 10.14 8.69 2.38
N LEU A 39 10.14 7.74 1.43
CA LEU A 39 8.92 7.18 0.86
C LEU A 39 8.12 6.41 1.92
N GLU A 40 8.79 5.61 2.74
CA GLU A 40 8.14 4.88 3.83
C GLU A 40 7.50 5.85 4.84
N ALA A 41 8.20 6.92 5.18
CA ALA A 41 7.69 7.94 6.11
C ALA A 41 6.48 8.69 5.55
N SER A 42 6.30 8.72 4.23
CA SER A 42 5.16 9.38 3.58
C SER A 42 3.87 8.56 3.62
N ILE A 43 3.94 7.28 3.98
CA ILE A 43 2.77 6.39 4.00
C ILE A 43 1.87 6.75 5.18
N GLY A 44 0.57 6.84 4.92
CA GLY A 44 -0.44 7.13 5.95
C GLY A 44 -1.48 8.14 5.49
N PRO A 45 -1.10 9.36 5.08
CA PRO A 45 -2.07 10.32 4.55
C PRO A 45 -2.73 9.84 3.26
N PRO A 46 -3.87 10.45 2.86
CA PRO A 46 -4.49 10.15 1.58
C PRO A 46 -3.52 10.32 0.41
N ILE A 47 -3.65 9.49 -0.61
CA ILE A 47 -2.69 9.41 -1.72
C ILE A 47 -2.49 10.75 -2.46
N HIS A 48 -3.53 11.56 -2.58
CA HIS A 48 -3.41 12.88 -3.21
C HIS A 48 -2.49 13.80 -2.43
N GLN A 49 -2.55 13.78 -1.08
CA GLN A 49 -1.64 14.54 -0.23
C GLN A 49 -0.20 14.03 -0.35
N VAL A 50 -0.02 12.72 -0.34
CA VAL A 50 1.29 12.09 -0.49
C VAL A 50 1.91 12.49 -1.82
N MET A 51 1.14 12.39 -2.90
CA MET A 51 1.63 12.72 -4.24
C MET A 51 1.98 14.19 -4.37
N ALA A 52 1.16 15.10 -3.84
CA ALA A 52 1.44 16.54 -3.84
C ALA A 52 2.77 16.84 -3.13
N SER A 53 3.02 16.20 -2.00
CA SER A 53 4.25 16.37 -1.24
C SER A 53 5.47 15.80 -1.97
N LEU A 54 5.36 14.60 -2.51
CA LEU A 54 6.48 13.92 -3.19
C LEU A 54 6.85 14.61 -4.51
N LEU A 55 5.86 15.14 -5.23
CA LEU A 55 6.09 15.89 -6.47
C LEU A 55 6.38 17.36 -6.20
N ASP A 56 6.26 17.80 -4.96
CA ASP A 56 6.45 19.20 -4.54
C ASP A 56 5.66 20.17 -5.44
N THR A 57 4.35 19.94 -5.52
CA THR A 57 3.47 20.72 -6.38
C THR A 57 2.09 20.91 -5.78
N SER A 58 1.42 22.01 -6.17
CA SER A 58 0.01 22.26 -5.89
C SER A 58 -0.85 22.17 -7.15
N ASN A 59 -0.26 21.78 -8.28
CA ASN A 59 -0.98 21.64 -9.55
C ASN A 59 -1.88 20.41 -9.52
N HIS A 60 -3.21 20.60 -9.51
CA HIS A 60 -4.17 19.52 -9.41
C HIS A 60 -4.07 18.50 -10.55
N SER A 61 -3.79 18.95 -11.76
CA SER A 61 -3.66 18.07 -12.92
C SER A 61 -2.45 17.15 -12.76
N LEU A 62 -1.31 17.70 -12.33
CA LEU A 62 -0.10 16.95 -12.10
C LEU A 62 -0.27 15.92 -10.97
N ILE A 63 -0.91 16.35 -9.88
CA ILE A 63 -1.22 15.46 -8.75
C ILE A 63 -2.14 14.32 -9.19
N SER A 64 -3.20 14.62 -9.93
CA SER A 64 -4.15 13.60 -10.44
C SER A 64 -3.47 12.60 -11.36
N ASP A 65 -2.60 13.07 -12.24
CA ASP A 65 -1.83 12.20 -13.15
C ASP A 65 -0.88 11.29 -12.37
N GLY A 66 -0.21 11.84 -11.36
CA GLY A 66 0.67 11.07 -10.48
C GLY A 66 -0.07 10.00 -9.70
N VAL A 67 -1.24 10.34 -9.17
CA VAL A 67 -2.10 9.39 -8.45
C VAL A 67 -2.59 8.30 -9.39
N ALA A 68 -3.00 8.64 -10.61
CA ALA A 68 -3.44 7.67 -11.61
C ALA A 68 -2.30 6.69 -11.97
N ALA A 69 -1.09 7.20 -12.16
CA ALA A 69 0.09 6.36 -12.44
C ALA A 69 0.39 5.42 -11.25
N TYR A 70 0.31 5.93 -10.04
CA TYR A 70 0.49 5.12 -8.83
C TYR A 70 -0.55 4.00 -8.73
N ARG A 71 -1.82 4.34 -8.90
CA ARG A 71 -2.92 3.37 -8.79
C ARG A 71 -2.83 2.28 -9.84
N ASP A 72 -2.50 2.65 -11.07
CA ASP A 72 -2.31 1.69 -12.16
C ASP A 72 -1.18 0.71 -11.84
N GLU A 73 -0.03 1.23 -11.44
CA GLU A 73 1.12 0.38 -11.10
C GLU A 73 0.83 -0.48 -9.86
N PHE A 74 0.21 0.08 -8.83
CA PHE A 74 -0.12 -0.66 -7.63
C PHE A 74 -1.10 -1.80 -7.92
N SER A 75 -2.11 -1.59 -8.75
CA SER A 75 -3.08 -2.63 -9.07
C SER A 75 -2.50 -3.75 -9.93
N ARG A 76 -1.49 -3.45 -10.76
CA ARG A 76 -0.83 -4.45 -11.64
C ARG A 76 0.31 -5.18 -10.96
N VAL A 77 1.15 -4.46 -10.25
CA VAL A 77 2.44 -4.95 -9.77
C VAL A 77 2.61 -4.75 -8.27
N GLY A 78 2.31 -3.54 -7.77
CA GLY A 78 2.56 -3.17 -6.38
C GLY A 78 1.84 -4.05 -5.37
N VAL A 79 0.62 -4.49 -5.69
CA VAL A 79 -0.15 -5.37 -4.81
C VAL A 79 0.54 -6.71 -4.57
N LEU A 80 1.37 -7.16 -5.50
CA LEU A 80 2.15 -8.40 -5.38
C LEU A 80 3.31 -8.26 -4.39
N GLY A 81 3.66 -7.03 -3.99
CA GLY A 81 4.69 -6.76 -3.01
C GLY A 81 4.23 -6.88 -1.56
N ASN A 82 2.98 -7.28 -1.31
CA ASN A 82 2.48 -7.50 0.04
C ASN A 82 3.16 -8.72 0.67
N LEU A 83 3.67 -8.53 1.88
CA LEU A 83 4.31 -9.59 2.65
C LEU A 83 3.41 -9.93 3.84
N VAL A 84 3.05 -11.22 3.97
CA VAL A 84 2.30 -11.69 5.14
C VAL A 84 3.19 -11.61 6.37
N TYR A 85 2.68 -11.04 7.46
CA TYR A 85 3.44 -10.95 8.70
C TYR A 85 3.79 -12.34 9.24
N PRO A 86 4.92 -12.49 9.96
CA PRO A 86 5.30 -13.78 10.56
C PRO A 86 4.17 -14.34 11.43
N ASP A 87 4.04 -15.66 11.42
CA ASP A 87 3.09 -16.44 12.22
C ASP A 87 1.60 -16.21 11.92
N ILE A 88 1.26 -15.35 10.98
CA ILE A 88 -0.15 -15.09 10.61
C ILE A 88 -0.82 -16.38 10.10
N ALA A 89 -0.14 -17.15 9.26
CA ALA A 89 -0.70 -18.39 8.73
C ALA A 89 -1.05 -19.39 9.86
N GLU A 90 -0.18 -19.49 10.87
CA GLU A 90 -0.39 -20.36 12.02
C GLU A 90 -1.57 -19.89 12.88
N VAL A 91 -1.68 -18.59 13.12
CA VAL A 91 -2.79 -18.00 13.89
C VAL A 91 -4.12 -18.24 13.18
N LEU A 92 -4.18 -17.99 11.85
CA LEU A 92 -5.39 -18.20 11.07
C LEU A 92 -5.81 -19.66 11.06
N HIS A 93 -4.85 -20.56 10.95
CA HIS A 93 -5.11 -22.00 10.98
C HIS A 93 -5.68 -22.44 12.34
N ALA A 94 -5.09 -21.97 13.44
CA ALA A 94 -5.55 -22.27 14.79
C ALA A 94 -6.98 -21.74 15.03
N LEU A 95 -7.29 -20.52 14.57
CA LEU A 95 -8.62 -19.96 14.68
C LEU A 95 -9.66 -20.72 13.87
N HIS A 96 -9.29 -21.18 12.69
CA HIS A 96 -10.16 -21.99 11.83
C HIS A 96 -10.45 -23.36 12.48
N LEU A 97 -9.44 -24.03 13.01
CA LEU A 97 -9.61 -25.31 13.70
C LEU A 97 -10.49 -25.19 14.96
N ALA A 98 -10.52 -24.01 15.59
CA ALA A 98 -11.40 -23.75 16.73
C ALA A 98 -12.87 -23.52 16.33
N GLY A 99 -13.21 -23.64 15.04
CA GLY A 99 -14.57 -23.53 14.53
C GLY A 99 -14.97 -22.12 14.10
N ASN A 100 -14.02 -21.21 13.92
CA ASN A 100 -14.31 -19.85 13.48
C ASN A 100 -14.33 -19.74 11.96
N SER A 101 -15.22 -18.92 11.43
CA SER A 101 -15.20 -18.50 10.03
C SER A 101 -14.36 -17.22 9.92
N LEU A 102 -13.42 -17.20 8.98
CA LEU A 102 -12.47 -16.11 8.86
C LEU A 102 -12.77 -15.26 7.60
N TYR A 103 -12.76 -13.93 7.76
CA TYR A 103 -13.03 -12.98 6.68
C TYR A 103 -11.99 -11.88 6.67
N VAL A 104 -11.75 -11.30 5.49
CA VAL A 104 -10.85 -10.17 5.32
C VAL A 104 -11.67 -8.94 4.91
N ALA A 105 -11.47 -7.83 5.60
CA ALA A 105 -12.04 -6.53 5.24
C ALA A 105 -10.89 -5.62 4.80
N THR A 106 -10.97 -5.08 3.59
CA THR A 106 -9.94 -4.20 3.05
C THR A 106 -10.54 -3.16 2.12
N SER A 107 -9.87 -2.01 2.03
CA SER A 107 -10.20 -0.95 1.07
C SER A 107 -9.46 -1.11 -0.27
N LYS A 108 -8.66 -2.13 -0.42
CA LYS A 108 -7.94 -2.43 -1.66
C LYS A 108 -8.86 -2.85 -2.78
#